data_9668412e7b77d69880e838364f3d2176
#
_entry.id   9668412e7b77d69880e838364f3d2176
#
_cell.length_a   1.000
_cell.length_b   1.000
_cell.length_c   1.000
_cell.angle_alpha   90.00
_cell.angle_beta   90.00
_cell.angle_gamma   90.00
#
_symmetry.space_group_name_H-M   'P 1'
#
loop_
_entity.id
_entity.type
_entity.pdbx_description
1 polymer ?
#
loop_
_entity_poly.entity_id
_entity_poly.type
_entity_poly.pdbx_seq_one_letter_code
_entity_poly.pdbx_strand_id
1 'polypeptide(L)'
;MNPSITLLQGMEKEQTINKVLAQTRIKSEDVISALKLHFVKGWAAPMAYSQFNVAQQNFDRAVNTLNAAYRKIESDVNENISLIEVA
;
A
#
# COMPACT_ATOMS: atom_id res chain seq x y z
N MET A 1 17.06 3.44 13.65
CA MET A 1 15.65 3.12 13.60
C MET A 1 14.99 3.67 12.35
N ASN A 2 14.16 2.91 11.73
CA ASN A 2 13.48 3.36 10.53
C ASN A 2 11.98 3.44 10.75
N PRO A 3 11.46 4.60 11.12
CA PRO A 3 10.05 4.74 11.45
C PRO A 3 9.13 4.75 10.22
N SER A 4 9.70 4.80 9.04
CA SER A 4 8.89 5.11 7.87
C SER A 4 8.74 3.95 6.92
N ILE A 5 8.39 2.78 7.45
CA ILE A 5 7.95 1.68 6.59
C ILE A 5 6.54 2.03 6.12
N THR A 6 6.48 2.70 5.00
CA THR A 6 5.22 3.14 4.41
C THR A 6 5.37 3.21 2.90
N LEU A 7 4.26 3.04 2.21
CA LEU A 7 4.24 3.15 0.75
C LEU A 7 4.41 4.62 0.37
N LEU A 8 5.14 4.86 -0.71
CA LEU A 8 5.49 6.22 -1.15
C LEU A 8 4.81 6.53 -2.49
N GLN A 9 4.28 7.75 -2.57
CA GLN A 9 3.61 8.23 -3.77
C GLN A 9 4.53 8.13 -4.98
N GLY A 10 4.07 7.45 -6.03
CA GLY A 10 4.78 7.36 -7.30
C GLY A 10 6.04 6.52 -7.29
N MET A 11 6.35 5.89 -6.16
CA MET A 11 7.59 5.13 -6.02
C MET A 11 7.38 3.63 -5.98
N GLU A 12 6.13 3.19 -5.99
CA GLU A 12 5.83 1.77 -5.84
C GLU A 12 5.61 1.10 -7.18
N LYS A 13 5.93 -0.18 -7.26
CA LYS A 13 5.64 -0.99 -8.43
C LYS A 13 4.23 -1.56 -8.31
N GLU A 14 3.59 -1.76 -9.45
CA GLU A 14 2.25 -2.34 -9.46
C GLU A 14 2.24 -3.73 -8.80
N GLN A 15 3.27 -4.52 -9.02
CA GLN A 15 3.40 -5.84 -8.40
C GLN A 15 3.41 -5.74 -6.88
N THR A 16 4.11 -4.75 -6.34
CA THR A 16 4.15 -4.52 -4.90
C THR A 16 2.77 -4.20 -4.36
N ILE A 17 2.05 -3.31 -5.03
CA ILE A 17 0.70 -2.93 -4.60
C ILE A 17 -0.24 -4.13 -4.66
N ASN A 18 -0.18 -4.92 -5.73
CA ASN A 18 -1.00 -6.13 -5.84
C ASN A 18 -0.72 -7.12 -4.71
N LYS A 19 0.54 -7.29 -4.37
CA LYS A 19 0.96 -8.21 -3.31
C LYS A 19 0.42 -7.76 -1.95
N VAL A 20 0.51 -6.46 -1.68
CA VAL A 20 0.00 -5.92 -0.42
C VAL A 20 -1.51 -5.99 -0.38
N LEU A 21 -2.18 -5.65 -1.49
CA LEU A 21 -3.64 -5.72 -1.58
C LEU A 21 -4.15 -7.13 -1.29
N ALA A 22 -3.42 -8.16 -1.69
CA ALA A 22 -3.79 -9.53 -1.44
C ALA A 22 -3.89 -9.85 0.05
N GLN A 23 -3.23 -9.08 0.90
CA GLN A 23 -3.25 -9.24 2.34
C GLN A 23 -4.34 -8.40 3.00
N THR A 24 -5.17 -7.73 2.22
CA THR A 24 -6.23 -6.87 2.73
C THR A 24 -7.58 -7.35 2.25
N ARG A 25 -8.64 -6.73 2.77
CA ARG A 25 -10.00 -6.99 2.33
C ARG A 25 -10.51 -5.93 1.37
N ILE A 26 -9.61 -5.13 0.82
CA ILE A 26 -9.99 -4.11 -0.15
C ILE A 26 -10.39 -4.81 -1.44
N LYS A 27 -11.67 -4.69 -1.81
CA LYS A 27 -12.24 -5.37 -2.98
C LYS A 27 -12.74 -4.40 -4.05
N SER A 28 -12.98 -3.14 -3.69
CA SER A 28 -13.53 -2.17 -4.63
C SER A 28 -12.52 -1.88 -5.74
N GLU A 29 -12.91 -2.11 -6.99
CA GLU A 29 -12.04 -1.83 -8.12
C GLU A 29 -11.70 -0.35 -8.22
N ASP A 30 -12.65 0.52 -7.89
CA ASP A 30 -12.42 1.98 -7.93
C ASP A 30 -11.38 2.39 -6.91
N VAL A 31 -11.47 1.85 -5.69
CA VAL A 31 -10.49 2.13 -4.65
C VAL A 31 -9.12 1.60 -5.04
N ILE A 32 -9.08 0.38 -5.56
CA ILE A 32 -7.81 -0.24 -6.00
C ILE A 32 -7.17 0.59 -7.11
N SER A 33 -7.97 1.04 -8.08
CA SER A 33 -7.47 1.86 -9.18
C SER A 33 -6.93 3.19 -8.67
N ALA A 34 -7.63 3.82 -7.73
CA ALA A 34 -7.18 5.07 -7.12
C ALA A 34 -5.86 4.88 -6.37
N LEU A 35 -5.74 3.79 -5.62
CA LEU A 35 -4.50 3.48 -4.89
C LEU A 35 -3.33 3.30 -5.85
N LYS A 36 -3.53 2.58 -6.95
CA LYS A 36 -2.49 2.38 -7.95
C LYS A 36 -2.11 3.68 -8.64
N LEU A 37 -3.09 4.52 -8.92
CA LEU A 37 -2.84 5.81 -9.56
C LEU A 37 -1.97 6.69 -8.66
N HIS A 38 -2.20 6.63 -7.37
CA HIS A 38 -1.44 7.40 -6.39
C HIS A 38 -0.04 6.82 -6.16
N PHE A 39 0.05 5.53 -5.84
CA PHE A 39 1.32 4.92 -5.42
C PHE A 39 2.22 4.53 -6.59
N VAL A 40 1.66 4.11 -7.71
CA VAL A 40 2.44 3.68 -8.87
C VAL A 40 2.67 4.81 -9.86
N LYS A 41 1.60 5.54 -10.20
CA LYS A 41 1.68 6.61 -11.22
C LYS A 41 2.06 7.96 -10.65
N GLY A 42 1.98 8.14 -9.34
CA GLY A 42 2.43 9.35 -8.69
C GLY A 42 1.43 10.50 -8.66
N TRP A 43 0.15 10.23 -8.93
CA TRP A 43 -0.86 11.28 -8.86
C TRP A 43 -1.10 11.72 -7.42
N ALA A 44 -1.33 13.01 -7.22
CA ALA A 44 -1.72 13.50 -5.90
C ALA A 44 -2.99 12.81 -5.45
N ALA A 45 -3.12 12.56 -4.14
CA ALA A 45 -4.25 11.80 -3.61
C ALA A 45 -5.61 12.36 -4.04
N PRO A 46 -5.87 13.69 -3.92
CA PRO A 46 -7.18 14.21 -4.33
C PRO A 46 -7.50 13.96 -5.80
N MET A 47 -6.50 14.01 -6.66
CA MET A 47 -6.71 13.74 -8.08
C MET A 47 -6.94 12.25 -8.32
N ALA A 48 -6.23 11.40 -7.61
CA ALA A 48 -6.35 9.95 -7.79
C ALA A 48 -7.73 9.45 -7.39
N TYR A 49 -8.19 9.80 -6.19
CA TYR A 49 -9.50 9.29 -5.76
C TYR A 49 -10.66 9.96 -6.48
N SER A 50 -10.52 11.22 -6.88
CA SER A 50 -11.57 11.91 -7.65
C SER A 50 -11.74 11.30 -9.02
N GLN A 51 -10.67 10.83 -9.63
CA GLN A 51 -10.72 10.20 -10.95
C GLN A 51 -11.69 9.04 -10.99
N PHE A 52 -11.83 8.32 -9.89
CA PHE A 52 -12.68 7.14 -9.80
C PHE A 52 -13.89 7.34 -8.90
N ASN A 53 -14.23 8.60 -8.58
CA ASN A 53 -15.37 8.93 -7.72
C ASN A 53 -15.31 8.25 -6.36
N VAL A 54 -14.11 8.08 -5.83
CA VAL A 54 -13.92 7.52 -4.49
C VAL A 54 -13.94 8.66 -3.48
N ALA A 55 -14.72 8.50 -2.41
CA ALA A 55 -14.76 9.50 -1.36
C ALA A 55 -13.42 9.55 -0.62
N GLN A 56 -13.02 10.76 -0.21
CA GLN A 56 -11.75 10.95 0.50
C GLN A 56 -11.63 10.02 1.71
N GLN A 57 -12.69 9.91 2.50
CA GLN A 57 -12.67 9.05 3.70
C GLN A 57 -12.39 7.60 3.35
N ASN A 58 -12.98 7.11 2.28
CA ASN A 58 -12.78 5.73 1.84
C ASN A 58 -11.36 5.52 1.34
N PHE A 59 -10.83 6.51 0.60
CA PHE A 59 -9.46 6.45 0.11
C PHE A 59 -8.47 6.45 1.28
N ASP A 60 -8.64 7.37 2.23
CA ASP A 60 -7.76 7.47 3.39
C ASP A 60 -7.76 6.19 4.22
N ARG A 61 -8.94 5.62 4.41
CA ARG A 61 -9.07 4.35 5.13
C ARG A 61 -8.33 3.23 4.40
N ALA A 62 -8.47 3.19 3.09
CA ALA A 62 -7.78 2.19 2.27
C ALA A 62 -6.27 2.37 2.32
N VAL A 63 -5.78 3.61 2.28
CA VAL A 63 -4.35 3.90 2.41
C VAL A 63 -3.82 3.38 3.75
N ASN A 64 -4.54 3.65 4.83
CA ASN A 64 -4.13 3.18 6.15
C ASN A 64 -4.10 1.66 6.23
N THR A 65 -5.11 1.01 5.68
CA THR A 65 -5.18 -0.45 5.61
C THR A 65 -4.02 -1.02 4.81
N LEU A 66 -3.74 -0.41 3.66
CA LEU A 66 -2.67 -0.86 2.78
C LEU A 66 -1.31 -0.71 3.45
N ASN A 67 -1.06 0.42 4.11
CA ASN A 67 0.20 0.65 4.81
C ASN A 67 0.38 -0.31 5.98
N ALA A 68 -0.69 -0.61 6.71
CA ALA A 68 -0.62 -1.57 7.82
C ALA A 68 -0.23 -2.96 7.31
N ALA A 69 -0.83 -3.38 6.19
CA ALA A 69 -0.49 -4.67 5.59
C ALA A 69 0.94 -4.68 5.06
N TYR A 70 1.39 -3.58 4.47
CA TYR A 70 2.76 -3.46 3.97
C TYR A 70 3.78 -3.59 5.08
N ARG A 71 3.55 -2.91 6.21
CA ARG A 71 4.43 -3.00 7.38
C ARG A 71 4.52 -4.43 7.91
N LYS A 72 3.40 -5.13 7.91
CA LYS A 72 3.36 -6.52 8.39
C LYS A 72 4.19 -7.43 7.49
N ILE A 73 4.07 -7.26 6.17
CA ILE A 73 4.85 -8.04 5.22
C ILE A 73 6.35 -7.79 5.42
N GLU A 74 6.74 -6.53 5.56
CA GLU A 74 8.15 -6.17 5.76
C GLU A 74 8.68 -6.72 7.07
N SER A 75 7.88 -6.67 8.13
CA SER A 75 8.27 -7.21 9.42
C SER A 75 8.48 -8.71 9.36
N ASP A 76 7.58 -9.43 8.69
CA ASP A 76 7.69 -10.88 8.54
C ASP A 76 8.95 -11.26 7.76
N VAL A 77 9.25 -10.51 6.69
CA VAL A 77 10.46 -10.76 5.91
C VAL A 77 11.71 -10.53 6.76
N ASN A 78 11.73 -9.46 7.54
CA ASN A 78 12.86 -9.16 8.41
C ASN A 78 13.05 -10.24 9.47
N GLU A 79 11.98 -10.75 10.05
CA GLU A 79 12.06 -11.84 11.01
C GLU A 79 12.65 -13.09 10.39
N ASN A 80 12.23 -13.43 9.18
CA ASN A 80 12.75 -14.60 8.48
C ASN A 80 14.23 -14.45 8.20
N ILE A 81 14.68 -13.29 7.80
CA ILE A 81 16.08 -13.01 7.55
C ILE A 81 16.88 -13.17 8.84
N SER A 82 16.38 -12.65 9.96
CA SER A 82 17.04 -12.75 11.24
C SER A 82 17.20 -14.22 11.67
N LEU A 83 16.17 -15.04 11.47
CA LEU A 83 16.22 -16.45 11.80
C LEU A 83 17.26 -17.17 10.97
N ILE A 84 17.39 -16.85 9.70
CA ILE A 84 18.38 -17.45 8.82
C ILE A 84 19.79 -17.07 9.28
N GLU A 85 20.00 -15.84 9.67
CA GLU A 85 21.30 -15.38 10.14
C GLU A 85 21.73 -16.06 11.44
N VAL A 86 20.78 -16.31 12.31
CA VAL A 86 21.07 -16.96 13.59
C VAL A 86 21.37 -18.43 13.41
N ALA A 87 20.74 -19.04 12.44
CA ALA A 87 20.94 -20.45 12.17
C ALA A 87 22.28 -20.69 11.49
#